data_ed0543de15cf2de8765939ec055815e9
#
_entry.id   ed0543de15cf2de8765939ec055815e9
#
_cell.length_a   1.000
_cell.length_b   1.000
_cell.length_c   1.000
_cell.angle_alpha   90.00
_cell.angle_beta   90.00
_cell.angle_gamma   90.00
#
_symmetry.space_group_name_H-M   'P 1'
#
loop_
_entity.id
_entity.type
_entity.pdbx_description
1 polymer ?
#
loop_
_entity_poly.entity_id
_entity_poly.type
_entity_poly.pdbx_seq_one_letter_code
_entity_poly.pdbx_strand_id
1 'polypeptide(L)'
;MNFETGLSFAQQLDNADPLKNFRDKFIIPEANGKQKIYFLGNSLVLQPKSANNYIQQILSDWASLGVESFFHAKEPWMDYHEKLAHSLSKIVGALPNEVVAMNQLTVNLHLMLVSFYNPDAKRYKIEIWFEKIPASLKSFN
;
A
#
# COMPACT_ATOMS: atom_id res chain seq x y z
N MET A 1 -1.17 -32.15 3.75
CA MET A 1 -1.29 -31.61 5.12
C MET A 1 -2.75 -31.82 5.51
N ASN A 2 -3.02 -32.51 6.60
CA ASN A 2 -4.40 -32.65 7.09
C ASN A 2 -4.70 -31.43 7.97
N PHE A 3 -5.77 -30.73 7.68
CA PHE A 3 -6.21 -29.57 8.44
C PHE A 3 -7.20 -29.98 9.53
N GLU A 4 -6.99 -29.46 10.74
CA GLU A 4 -7.87 -29.66 11.89
C GLU A 4 -8.51 -28.34 12.28
N THR A 5 -9.75 -28.39 12.80
CA THR A 5 -10.54 -27.22 13.21
C THR A 5 -10.37 -26.91 14.69
N GLY A 6 -9.16 -26.76 15.17
CA GLY A 6 -8.92 -26.55 16.60
C GLY A 6 -7.98 -25.38 16.87
N LEU A 7 -8.17 -24.68 18.03
CA LEU A 7 -7.27 -23.60 18.43
C LEU A 7 -5.83 -24.09 18.60
N SER A 8 -5.64 -25.29 19.12
CA SER A 8 -4.31 -25.91 19.28
C SER A 8 -3.59 -26.08 17.96
N PHE A 9 -4.31 -26.52 16.92
CA PHE A 9 -3.76 -26.68 15.58
C PHE A 9 -3.37 -25.31 14.97
N ALA A 10 -4.23 -24.31 15.10
CA ALA A 10 -3.92 -22.95 14.64
C ALA A 10 -2.68 -22.37 15.35
N GLN A 11 -2.58 -22.52 16.68
CA GLN A 11 -1.42 -22.08 17.45
C GLN A 11 -0.14 -22.83 17.06
N GLN A 12 -0.24 -24.11 16.72
CA GLN A 12 0.89 -24.88 16.23
C GLN A 12 1.40 -24.36 14.88
N LEU A 13 0.48 -24.01 13.96
CA LEU A 13 0.83 -23.41 12.68
C LEU A 13 1.46 -22.03 12.86
N ASP A 14 0.88 -21.16 13.70
CA ASP A 14 1.42 -19.85 14.01
C ASP A 14 2.85 -19.95 14.61
N ASN A 15 3.07 -20.92 15.48
CA ASN A 15 4.40 -21.13 16.08
C ASN A 15 5.44 -21.63 15.08
N ALA A 16 5.03 -22.37 14.08
CA ALA A 16 5.88 -22.90 13.00
C ALA A 16 6.13 -21.88 11.87
N ASP A 17 5.35 -20.79 11.82
CA ASP A 17 5.46 -19.77 10.77
C ASP A 17 6.79 -19.00 10.89
N PRO A 18 7.68 -19.04 9.89
CA PRO A 18 8.92 -18.28 9.88
C PRO A 18 8.69 -16.74 9.86
N LEU A 19 7.51 -16.30 9.44
CA LEU A 19 7.14 -14.89 9.36
C LEU A 19 6.44 -14.35 10.62
N LYS A 20 6.16 -15.17 11.62
CA LYS A 20 5.41 -14.79 12.83
C LYS A 20 5.94 -13.50 13.50
N ASN A 21 7.26 -13.30 13.50
CA ASN A 21 7.90 -12.12 14.14
C ASN A 21 7.63 -10.81 13.39
N PHE A 22 7.17 -10.86 12.14
CA PHE A 22 6.80 -9.65 11.40
C PHE A 22 5.54 -8.98 11.95
N ARG A 23 4.66 -9.73 12.62
CA ARG A 23 3.48 -9.18 13.29
C ARG A 23 3.87 -8.08 14.29
N ASP A 24 4.98 -8.26 15.00
CA ASP A 24 5.45 -7.31 16.03
C ASP A 24 5.96 -5.99 15.45
N LYS A 25 6.15 -5.90 14.13
CA LYS A 25 6.55 -4.67 13.44
C LYS A 25 5.39 -3.71 13.19
N PHE A 26 4.16 -4.14 13.46
CA PHE A 26 2.95 -3.37 13.20
C PHE A 26 2.22 -3.00 14.48
N ILE A 27 1.47 -1.89 14.42
CA ILE A 27 0.56 -1.47 15.48
C ILE A 27 -0.79 -2.12 15.21
N ILE A 28 -1.25 -2.98 16.12
CA ILE A 28 -2.53 -3.65 16.02
C ILE A 28 -3.54 -2.83 16.83
N PRO A 29 -4.67 -2.39 16.25
CA PRO A 29 -5.69 -1.66 16.98
C PRO A 29 -6.25 -2.48 18.16
N GLU A 30 -6.56 -1.80 19.25
CA GLU A 30 -7.13 -2.42 20.43
C GLU A 30 -8.55 -1.92 20.71
N ALA A 31 -9.34 -2.76 21.35
CA ALA A 31 -10.63 -2.40 21.92
C ALA A 31 -10.82 -3.11 23.25
N ASN A 32 -11.21 -2.37 24.29
CA ASN A 32 -11.41 -2.90 25.64
C ASN A 32 -10.20 -3.68 26.18
N GLY A 33 -9.00 -3.18 25.94
CA GLY A 33 -7.73 -3.79 26.38
C GLY A 33 -7.35 -5.09 25.65
N LYS A 34 -7.99 -5.40 24.53
CA LYS A 34 -7.67 -6.58 23.71
C LYS A 34 -7.37 -6.19 22.28
N GLN A 35 -6.36 -6.82 21.67
CA GLN A 35 -6.06 -6.64 20.26
C GLN A 35 -7.22 -7.10 19.40
N LYS A 36 -7.57 -6.29 18.40
CA LYS A 36 -8.57 -6.64 17.39
C LYS A 36 -8.03 -7.71 16.45
N ILE A 37 -8.89 -8.59 15.99
CA ILE A 37 -8.64 -9.45 14.85
C ILE A 37 -8.81 -8.58 13.60
N TYR A 38 -7.71 -8.31 12.89
CA TYR A 38 -7.69 -7.37 11.78
C TYR A 38 -7.44 -8.07 10.44
N PHE A 39 -8.49 -8.14 9.61
CA PHE A 39 -8.47 -8.74 8.26
C PHE A 39 -8.78 -7.75 7.13
N LEU A 40 -8.65 -6.44 7.41
CA LEU A 40 -8.98 -5.38 6.46
C LEU A 40 -7.75 -4.80 5.74
N GLY A 41 -6.65 -5.54 5.69
CA GLY A 41 -5.42 -5.11 5.06
C GLY A 41 -5.53 -4.79 3.56
N ASN A 42 -6.55 -5.33 2.89
CA ASN A 42 -6.88 -5.00 1.50
C ASN A 42 -7.41 -3.55 1.32
N SER A 43 -7.98 -2.96 2.38
CA SER A 43 -8.48 -1.58 2.37
C SER A 43 -7.46 -0.61 2.98
N LEU A 44 -7.03 -0.90 4.20
CA LEU A 44 -6.00 -0.14 4.91
C LEU A 44 -5.11 -1.10 5.68
N VAL A 45 -3.85 -1.18 5.32
CA VAL A 45 -2.86 -2.00 6.04
C VAL A 45 -2.64 -1.47 7.46
N LEU A 46 -2.18 -2.36 8.36
CA LEU A 46 -1.76 -1.96 9.69
C LEU A 46 -0.58 -0.99 9.62
N GLN A 47 -0.55 0.00 10.51
CA GLN A 47 0.53 0.97 10.58
C GLN A 47 1.83 0.29 11.02
N PRO A 48 2.93 0.37 10.23
CA PRO A 48 4.24 -0.05 10.69
C PRO A 48 4.72 0.81 11.87
N LYS A 49 5.30 0.22 12.89
CA LYS A 49 5.86 0.97 14.04
C LYS A 49 6.95 1.96 13.62
N SER A 50 7.66 1.67 12.54
CA SER A 50 8.70 2.54 11.97
C SER A 50 8.16 3.78 11.23
N ALA A 51 6.87 3.81 10.87
CA ALA A 51 6.30 4.88 10.05
C ALA A 51 6.49 6.27 10.67
N ASN A 52 6.31 6.38 11.99
CA ASN A 52 6.50 7.63 12.71
C ASN A 52 7.94 8.17 12.59
N ASN A 53 8.93 7.30 12.66
CA ASN A 53 10.33 7.71 12.57
C ASN A 53 10.66 8.26 11.17
N TYR A 54 10.12 7.66 10.11
CA TYR A 54 10.29 8.18 8.75
C TYR A 54 9.64 9.55 8.58
N ILE A 55 8.42 9.73 9.08
CA ILE A 55 7.73 11.02 9.02
C ILE A 55 8.50 12.09 9.81
N GLN A 56 8.96 11.78 11.02
CA GLN A 56 9.74 12.71 11.83
C GLN A 56 11.06 13.09 11.16
N GLN A 57 11.71 12.14 10.46
CA GLN A 57 12.93 12.45 9.71
C GLN A 57 12.65 13.45 8.58
N ILE A 58 11.57 13.25 7.82
CA ILE A 58 11.18 14.18 6.73
C ILE A 58 10.88 15.57 7.29
N LEU A 59 10.15 15.65 8.40
CA LEU A 59 9.84 16.93 9.04
C LEU A 59 11.09 17.63 9.57
N SER A 60 12.04 16.88 10.14
CA SER A 60 13.32 17.40 10.60
C SER A 60 14.19 17.92 9.46
N ASP A 61 14.27 17.17 8.36
CA ASP A 61 15.01 17.58 7.17
C ASP A 61 14.42 18.87 6.59
N TRP A 62 13.10 18.95 6.49
CA TRP A 62 12.42 20.16 6.04
C TRP A 62 12.69 21.36 6.95
N ALA A 63 12.59 21.18 8.26
CA ALA A 63 12.84 22.26 9.23
C ALA A 63 14.28 22.79 9.19
N SER A 64 15.27 21.91 8.94
CA SER A 64 16.68 22.28 8.97
C SER A 64 17.24 22.73 7.61
N LEU A 65 16.73 22.18 6.52
CA LEU A 65 17.28 22.38 5.17
C LEU A 65 16.36 23.22 4.27
N GLY A 66 15.05 23.33 4.57
CA GLY A 66 14.11 24.04 3.71
C GLY A 66 14.11 23.46 2.29
N VAL A 67 14.27 24.29 1.28
CA VAL A 67 14.32 23.89 -0.14
C VAL A 67 15.48 22.95 -0.47
N GLU A 68 16.56 23.03 0.27
CA GLU A 68 17.71 22.14 0.09
C GLU A 68 17.40 20.67 0.40
N SER A 69 16.29 20.38 1.07
CA SER A 69 15.82 19.02 1.32
C SER A 69 15.59 18.21 0.04
N PHE A 70 15.28 18.86 -1.06
CA PHE A 70 15.17 18.19 -2.35
C PHE A 70 16.44 17.46 -2.76
N PHE A 71 17.62 17.97 -2.35
CA PHE A 71 18.92 17.46 -2.78
C PHE A 71 19.76 16.89 -1.65
N HIS A 72 19.66 17.46 -0.45
CA HIS A 72 20.58 17.24 0.66
C HIS A 72 19.97 16.61 1.91
N ALA A 73 18.66 16.29 1.90
CA ALA A 73 18.02 15.50 2.95
C ALA A 73 18.69 14.13 3.09
N LYS A 74 18.54 13.50 4.24
CA LYS A 74 18.98 12.11 4.44
C LYS A 74 18.42 11.17 3.37
N GLU A 75 17.17 11.40 3.00
CA GLU A 75 16.51 10.79 1.84
C GLU A 75 16.06 11.91 0.89
N PRO A 76 16.87 12.29 -0.12
CA PRO A 76 16.54 13.37 -1.03
C PRO A 76 15.20 13.17 -1.72
N TRP A 77 14.41 14.26 -1.84
CA TRP A 77 13.03 14.16 -2.31
C TRP A 77 12.92 14.11 -3.83
N MET A 78 13.93 14.61 -4.56
CA MET A 78 13.92 14.65 -6.03
C MET A 78 13.75 13.26 -6.64
N ASP A 79 14.51 12.27 -6.13
CA ASP A 79 14.59 10.92 -6.69
C ASP A 79 13.76 9.91 -5.86
N TYR A 80 12.82 10.41 -5.07
CA TYR A 80 12.06 9.57 -4.13
C TYR A 80 11.32 8.43 -4.82
N HIS A 81 10.76 8.67 -5.99
CA HIS A 81 10.04 7.67 -6.79
C HIS A 81 10.96 6.56 -7.33
N GLU A 82 12.21 6.87 -7.67
CA GLU A 82 13.17 5.90 -8.20
C GLU A 82 13.61 4.88 -7.14
N LYS A 83 13.80 5.35 -5.90
CA LYS A 83 14.23 4.50 -4.78
C LYS A 83 13.24 3.36 -4.48
N LEU A 84 11.96 3.57 -4.75
CA LEU A 84 10.92 2.58 -4.50
C LEU A 84 10.78 1.56 -5.63
N ALA A 85 11.18 1.92 -6.86
CA ALA A 85 10.99 1.09 -8.05
C ALA A 85 11.63 -0.30 -7.92
N HIS A 86 12.86 -0.39 -7.39
CA HIS A 86 13.56 -1.67 -7.23
C HIS A 86 12.85 -2.62 -6.25
N SER A 87 12.33 -2.12 -5.15
CA SER A 87 11.62 -2.94 -4.17
C SER A 87 10.23 -3.34 -4.68
N LEU A 88 9.52 -2.41 -5.31
CA LEU A 88 8.20 -2.65 -5.87
C LEU A 88 8.25 -3.64 -7.04
N SER A 89 9.26 -3.56 -7.90
CA SER A 89 9.41 -4.47 -9.04
C SER A 89 9.47 -5.95 -8.61
N LYS A 90 10.13 -6.25 -7.48
CA LYS A 90 10.17 -7.60 -6.92
C LYS A 90 8.80 -8.09 -6.43
N ILE A 91 7.98 -7.19 -5.90
CA ILE A 91 6.64 -7.52 -5.40
C ILE A 91 5.68 -7.78 -6.56
N VAL A 92 5.73 -6.96 -7.60
CA VAL A 92 4.81 -7.06 -8.75
C VAL A 92 5.31 -7.97 -9.87
N GLY A 93 6.56 -8.46 -9.80
CA GLY A 93 7.15 -9.33 -10.81
C GLY A 93 7.51 -8.63 -12.12
N ALA A 94 7.93 -7.36 -12.05
CA ALA A 94 8.30 -6.53 -13.20
C ALA A 94 9.77 -6.10 -13.14
N LEU A 95 10.25 -5.44 -14.19
CA LEU A 95 11.57 -4.80 -14.17
C LEU A 95 11.50 -3.45 -13.43
N PRO A 96 12.59 -2.98 -12.80
CA PRO A 96 12.58 -1.69 -12.08
C PRO A 96 12.18 -0.48 -12.94
N ASN A 97 12.50 -0.48 -14.22
CA ASN A 97 12.11 0.57 -15.17
C ASN A 97 10.67 0.48 -15.69
N GLU A 98 9.94 -0.56 -15.31
CA GLU A 98 8.52 -0.75 -15.63
C GLU A 98 7.59 -0.38 -14.46
N VAL A 99 8.17 0.02 -13.32
CA VAL A 99 7.41 0.28 -12.08
C VAL A 99 7.72 1.67 -11.57
N VAL A 100 6.68 2.39 -11.19
CA VAL A 100 6.80 3.69 -10.54
C VAL A 100 5.84 3.80 -9.36
N ALA A 101 6.32 4.34 -8.25
CA ALA A 101 5.47 4.74 -7.14
C ALA A 101 4.87 6.11 -7.45
N MET A 102 3.56 6.17 -7.57
CA MET A 102 2.83 7.39 -7.93
C MET A 102 1.81 7.75 -6.83
N ASN A 103 0.78 8.47 -7.23
CA ASN A 103 -0.32 8.89 -6.40
C ASN A 103 -1.23 7.72 -5.98
N GLN A 104 -2.31 8.03 -5.26
CA GLN A 104 -3.35 7.06 -4.96
C GLN A 104 -4.12 6.62 -6.21
N LEU A 105 -4.83 5.49 -6.11
CA LEU A 105 -5.52 4.83 -7.23
C LEU A 105 -6.40 5.76 -8.05
N THR A 106 -7.24 6.59 -7.42
CA THR A 106 -8.18 7.49 -8.13
C THR A 106 -7.45 8.50 -9.01
N VAL A 107 -6.38 9.12 -8.49
CA VAL A 107 -5.56 10.07 -9.24
C VAL A 107 -4.84 9.38 -10.39
N ASN A 108 -4.25 8.20 -10.13
CA ASN A 108 -3.56 7.42 -11.16
C ASN A 108 -4.51 6.98 -12.27
N LEU A 109 -5.71 6.53 -11.94
CA LEU A 109 -6.74 6.17 -12.92
C LEU A 109 -7.10 7.36 -13.80
N HIS A 110 -7.29 8.54 -13.20
CA HIS A 110 -7.60 9.76 -13.94
C HIS A 110 -6.44 10.15 -14.88
N LEU A 111 -5.21 10.12 -14.40
CA LEU A 111 -4.03 10.41 -15.22
C LEU A 111 -3.88 9.43 -16.38
N MET A 112 -4.12 8.14 -16.14
CA MET A 112 -4.07 7.11 -17.18
C MET A 112 -5.18 7.33 -18.24
N LEU A 113 -6.40 7.67 -17.81
CA LEU A 113 -7.49 7.98 -18.74
C LEU A 113 -7.15 9.20 -19.60
N VAL A 114 -6.66 10.29 -19.00
CA VAL A 114 -6.28 11.50 -19.76
C VAL A 114 -5.13 11.22 -20.72
N SER A 115 -4.17 10.39 -20.33
CA SER A 115 -2.97 10.13 -21.14
C SER A 115 -3.19 9.11 -22.26
N PHE A 116 -4.01 8.08 -22.03
CA PHE A 116 -4.11 6.93 -22.93
C PHE A 116 -5.47 6.72 -23.55
N TYR A 117 -6.54 7.31 -22.99
CA TYR A 117 -7.86 7.19 -23.58
C TYR A 117 -7.99 8.14 -24.77
N ASN A 118 -7.90 7.58 -25.96
CA ASN A 118 -8.07 8.30 -27.24
C ASN A 118 -9.29 7.74 -27.97
N PRO A 119 -10.49 8.30 -27.71
CA PRO A 119 -11.72 7.82 -28.31
C PRO A 119 -11.79 8.12 -29.81
N ASP A 120 -12.30 7.18 -30.58
CA ASP A 120 -12.64 7.34 -31.97
C ASP A 120 -14.11 6.94 -32.22
N ALA A 121 -14.60 7.06 -33.45
CA ALA A 121 -16.00 6.74 -33.80
C ALA A 121 -16.38 5.26 -33.53
N LYS A 122 -15.41 4.36 -33.40
CA LYS A 122 -15.61 2.92 -33.16
C LYS A 122 -15.25 2.51 -31.71
N ARG A 123 -14.29 3.18 -31.10
CA ARG A 123 -13.72 2.84 -29.78
C ARG A 123 -13.87 4.01 -28.82
N TYR A 124 -15.07 4.24 -28.31
CA TYR A 124 -15.39 5.34 -27.39
C TYR A 124 -16.01 4.88 -26.07
N LYS A 125 -16.34 3.58 -25.95
CA LYS A 125 -16.93 3.03 -24.73
C LYS A 125 -15.86 2.54 -23.77
N ILE A 126 -16.04 2.86 -22.49
CA ILE A 126 -15.30 2.28 -21.38
C ILE A 126 -16.23 1.31 -20.70
N GLU A 127 -15.86 0.03 -20.64
CA GLU A 127 -16.60 -1.00 -19.89
C GLU A 127 -15.87 -1.24 -18.56
N ILE A 128 -16.62 -1.15 -17.46
CA ILE A 128 -16.11 -1.43 -16.14
C ILE A 128 -16.90 -2.63 -15.60
N TRP A 129 -16.22 -3.72 -15.35
CA TRP A 129 -16.81 -4.91 -14.74
C TRP A 129 -16.77 -4.76 -13.23
N PHE A 130 -17.95 -4.72 -12.61
CA PHE A 130 -18.09 -4.79 -11.16
C PHE A 130 -18.65 -6.16 -10.79
N GLU A 131 -17.87 -7.02 -10.17
CA GLU A 131 -18.43 -8.10 -9.39
C GLU A 131 -19.10 -7.47 -8.16
N LYS A 132 -20.45 -7.46 -8.16
CA LYS A 132 -21.37 -7.06 -7.08
C LYS A 132 -20.76 -6.14 -6.01
N ILE A 133 -20.63 -4.87 -6.31
CA ILE A 133 -20.43 -3.85 -5.28
C ILE A 133 -21.72 -3.77 -4.45
N PRO A 134 -21.65 -3.81 -3.10
CA PRO A 134 -22.81 -3.60 -2.23
C PRO A 134 -23.57 -2.34 -2.61
N ALA A 135 -24.89 -2.36 -2.48
CA ALA A 135 -25.81 -1.29 -2.89
C ALA A 135 -25.46 0.11 -2.33
N SER A 136 -24.66 0.20 -1.27
CA SER A 136 -24.16 1.42 -0.65
C SER A 136 -23.17 2.22 -1.51
N LEU A 137 -22.60 1.64 -2.56
CA LEU A 137 -21.67 2.31 -3.48
C LEU A 137 -22.28 2.63 -4.85
N LYS A 138 -23.59 2.43 -5.04
CA LYS A 138 -24.30 2.73 -6.30
C LYS A 138 -24.61 4.22 -6.54
N SER A 139 -24.11 5.13 -5.74
CA SER A 139 -24.46 6.55 -5.80
C SER A 139 -23.44 7.44 -6.52
N PHE A 140 -22.69 6.90 -7.48
CA PHE A 140 -21.93 7.72 -8.43
C PHE A 140 -22.51 7.55 -9.83
N ASN A 141 -23.57 8.32 -10.08
CA ASN A 141 -24.01 8.71 -11.43
C ASN A 141 -23.29 9.97 -11.82
#